data_0bf9a98309236ef35718ff47616dc06a
#
_entry.id   0bf9a98309236ef35718ff47616dc06a
#
_cell.length_a   1.000
_cell.length_b   1.000
_cell.length_c   1.000
_cell.angle_alpha   90.00
_cell.angle_beta   90.00
_cell.angle_gamma   90.00
#
_symmetry.space_group_name_H-M   'P 1'
#
loop_
_entity.id
_entity.type
_entity.pdbx_description
1 polymer ?
#
loop_
_entity_poly.entity_id
_entity_poly.type
_entity_poly.pdbx_seq_one_letter_code
_entity_poly.pdbx_strand_id
1 'polypeptide(L)'
;MRMVALLPAALLAAGCASVDPYTQAPIREHLQRGDELGDCSRLLRQVDERIDAAGARDAGRPRMPGFPYLRVDRFTASLGEAAGELRGAGFAAWSELMAHADRQARAAELANAGLAERAAAVDACRYALAVADGREFAALRAAAVVPDDYSATLRAVGLYPLTRLAFAAGIADWQQRTLEVFAVPLGQLPRQGTLQRYAPATSPPELAPPPRSAAFALPAPSRPQLLDWALRHAPVLEVDTAGDDDRIGALRWTGGAMPEVAVDIGEPAAYVRTAYTHFAGRVRLQLVYTLWFPARPAEHALDLLAGRLDGLIWRVTLDQDGAPLVYDSIHPCGCYHQFFPTAAVVARPQPDTLEEGLFLPQAAPTLSPGERIVLRLASRTHYLQRLSVQAQGGSAGAPYALLDERGLLTLPLPGGGTRSAYDAAGFVPGSERAERWLFWPMGIASAGQMRQWGRHATAFVGRRHFDDAWLLDRYFELRAHGAAADRR
;
A
#
# COMPACT_ATOMS: atom_id res chain seq x y z
N MET A 1 -37.96 4.44 -19.09
CA MET A 1 -36.49 4.37 -19.10
C MET A 1 -35.85 4.52 -17.71
N ARG A 2 -36.41 3.90 -16.64
CA ARG A 2 -35.87 3.99 -15.25
C ARG A 2 -35.38 2.65 -14.67
N MET A 3 -35.43 1.53 -15.41
CA MET A 3 -35.05 0.20 -14.89
C MET A 3 -33.63 -0.27 -15.25
N VAL A 4 -32.93 0.38 -16.17
CA VAL A 4 -31.60 -0.08 -16.62
C VAL A 4 -30.45 0.41 -15.74
N ALA A 5 -30.67 1.48 -14.95
CA ALA A 5 -29.60 2.07 -14.13
C ALA A 5 -29.42 1.40 -12.74
N LEU A 6 -30.35 0.56 -12.29
CA LEU A 6 -30.30 -0.07 -10.96
C LEU A 6 -29.50 -1.40 -10.93
N LEU A 7 -29.40 -2.11 -12.05
CA LEU A 7 -28.65 -3.37 -12.10
C LEU A 7 -27.13 -3.22 -11.90
N PRO A 8 -26.42 -2.24 -12.51
CA PRO A 8 -24.98 -2.09 -12.27
C PRO A 8 -24.65 -1.61 -10.85
N ALA A 9 -25.52 -0.84 -10.21
CA ALA A 9 -25.28 -0.38 -8.83
C ALA A 9 -25.37 -1.54 -7.80
N ALA A 10 -26.27 -2.48 -7.99
CA ALA A 10 -26.42 -3.65 -7.13
C ALA A 10 -25.27 -4.67 -7.33
N LEU A 11 -24.72 -4.79 -8.55
CA LEU A 11 -23.57 -5.65 -8.85
C LEU A 11 -22.25 -5.08 -8.29
N LEU A 12 -22.11 -3.76 -8.18
CA LEU A 12 -20.94 -3.11 -7.58
C LEU A 12 -20.88 -3.29 -6.06
N ALA A 13 -22.02 -3.53 -5.40
CA ALA A 13 -22.10 -3.84 -3.97
C ALA A 13 -21.79 -5.31 -3.64
N ALA A 14 -21.73 -6.21 -4.64
CA ALA A 14 -21.39 -7.63 -4.48
C ALA A 14 -19.87 -7.92 -4.41
N GLY A 15 -19.06 -6.92 -4.06
CA GLY A 15 -17.64 -7.08 -3.80
C GLY A 15 -17.40 -7.83 -2.50
N CYS A 16 -16.82 -9.02 -2.58
CA CYS A 16 -16.27 -9.84 -1.52
C CYS A 16 -17.17 -9.95 -0.27
N ALA A 17 -18.09 -10.91 -0.25
CA ALA A 17 -18.63 -11.39 1.02
C ALA A 17 -17.45 -11.92 1.85
N SER A 18 -16.95 -11.09 2.76
CA SER A 18 -15.94 -11.52 3.73
C SER A 18 -16.55 -12.64 4.55
N VAL A 19 -15.92 -13.80 4.55
CA VAL A 19 -16.34 -14.91 5.41
C VAL A 19 -16.31 -14.41 6.85
N ASP A 20 -17.41 -14.57 7.59
CA ASP A 20 -17.45 -14.24 9.01
C ASP A 20 -16.38 -15.07 9.74
N PRO A 21 -15.36 -14.44 10.34
CA PRO A 21 -14.23 -15.13 10.94
C PRO A 21 -14.64 -16.02 12.12
N TYR A 22 -15.83 -15.83 12.69
CA TYR A 22 -16.35 -16.60 13.83
C TYR A 22 -17.10 -17.89 13.45
N THR A 23 -17.25 -18.16 12.15
CA THR A 23 -17.94 -19.37 11.67
C THR A 23 -17.03 -20.58 11.50
N GLN A 24 -15.72 -20.42 11.59
CA GLN A 24 -14.73 -21.49 11.42
C GLN A 24 -14.07 -21.89 12.73
N ALA A 25 -13.59 -23.13 12.81
CA ALA A 25 -12.75 -23.58 13.91
C ALA A 25 -11.38 -22.83 13.84
N PRO A 26 -10.68 -22.62 14.98
CA PRO A 26 -11.07 -23.07 16.34
C PRO A 26 -12.04 -22.13 17.06
N ILE A 27 -12.17 -20.85 16.66
CA ILE A 27 -12.97 -19.85 17.40
C ILE A 27 -14.44 -20.26 17.54
N ARG A 28 -15.03 -20.91 16.52
CA ARG A 28 -16.41 -21.43 16.60
C ARG A 28 -16.58 -22.43 17.75
N GLU A 29 -15.57 -23.26 17.98
CA GLU A 29 -15.58 -24.26 19.06
C GLU A 29 -15.40 -23.59 20.43
N HIS A 30 -14.50 -22.61 20.53
CA HIS A 30 -14.34 -21.82 21.75
C HIS A 30 -15.62 -21.07 22.13
N LEU A 31 -16.40 -20.54 21.19
CA LEU A 31 -17.67 -19.86 21.48
C LEU A 31 -18.70 -20.75 22.19
N GLN A 32 -18.62 -22.07 22.05
CA GLN A 32 -19.52 -23.04 22.68
C GLN A 32 -19.08 -23.42 24.09
N ARG A 33 -17.89 -22.98 24.52
CA ARG A 33 -17.34 -23.34 25.85
C ARG A 33 -17.91 -22.47 26.96
N GLY A 34 -18.02 -23.00 28.13
CA GLY A 34 -18.42 -22.30 29.37
C GLY A 34 -17.23 -21.89 30.25
N ASP A 35 -16.03 -21.75 29.68
CA ASP A 35 -14.78 -21.39 30.35
C ASP A 35 -14.21 -20.05 29.85
N GLU A 36 -13.01 -19.70 30.32
CA GLU A 36 -12.28 -18.48 29.96
C GLU A 36 -12.12 -18.31 28.46
N LEU A 37 -11.84 -19.37 27.70
CA LEU A 37 -11.71 -19.28 26.23
C LEU A 37 -13.04 -18.95 25.56
N GLY A 38 -14.14 -19.49 26.09
CA GLY A 38 -15.50 -19.13 25.63
C GLY A 38 -15.83 -17.68 25.93
N ASP A 39 -15.49 -17.18 27.13
CA ASP A 39 -15.71 -15.77 27.51
C ASP A 39 -14.87 -14.84 26.63
N CYS A 40 -13.62 -15.16 26.40
CA CYS A 40 -12.73 -14.42 25.51
C CYS A 40 -13.26 -14.37 24.07
N SER A 41 -13.74 -15.49 23.56
CA SER A 41 -14.29 -15.56 22.19
C SER A 41 -15.55 -14.70 22.04
N ARG A 42 -16.41 -14.71 23.05
CA ARG A 42 -17.61 -13.85 23.10
C ARG A 42 -17.27 -12.37 23.20
N LEU A 43 -16.30 -12.01 24.03
CA LEU A 43 -15.81 -10.63 24.16
C LEU A 43 -15.30 -10.10 22.81
N LEU A 44 -14.41 -10.87 22.15
CA LEU A 44 -13.85 -10.49 20.84
C LEU A 44 -14.97 -10.30 19.82
N ARG A 45 -15.91 -11.22 19.74
CA ARG A 45 -17.04 -11.12 18.81
C ARG A 45 -17.86 -9.87 19.06
N GLN A 46 -18.22 -9.57 20.31
CA GLN A 46 -18.99 -8.35 20.66
C GLN A 46 -18.22 -7.08 20.31
N VAL A 47 -16.91 -7.06 20.55
CA VAL A 47 -16.07 -5.91 20.17
C VAL A 47 -16.02 -5.75 18.66
N ASP A 48 -15.84 -6.85 17.92
CA ASP A 48 -15.78 -6.82 16.46
C ASP A 48 -17.10 -6.39 15.83
N GLU A 49 -18.24 -6.83 16.36
CA GLU A 49 -19.56 -6.40 15.93
C GLU A 49 -19.75 -4.88 16.13
N ARG A 50 -19.26 -4.32 17.22
CA ARG A 50 -19.31 -2.87 17.47
C ARG A 50 -18.37 -2.08 16.56
N ILE A 51 -17.16 -2.57 16.31
CA ILE A 51 -16.22 -1.98 15.36
C ILE A 51 -16.83 -1.96 13.95
N ASP A 52 -17.46 -3.05 13.53
CA ASP A 52 -18.07 -3.16 12.22
C ASP A 52 -19.32 -2.25 12.10
N ALA A 53 -20.15 -2.16 13.16
CA ALA A 53 -21.28 -1.24 13.22
C ALA A 53 -20.86 0.25 13.18
N ALA A 54 -19.68 0.56 13.74
CA ALA A 54 -19.10 1.91 13.67
C ALA A 54 -18.40 2.20 12.32
N GLY A 55 -18.29 1.21 11.41
CA GLY A 55 -17.53 1.34 10.16
C GLY A 55 -16.03 1.56 10.37
N ALA A 56 -15.50 1.12 11.52
CA ALA A 56 -14.13 1.40 11.95
C ALA A 56 -13.12 0.30 11.62
N ARG A 57 -13.54 -0.74 10.88
CA ARG A 57 -12.68 -1.88 10.53
C ARG A 57 -11.52 -1.48 9.64
N ASP A 58 -10.32 -1.99 9.96
CA ASP A 58 -9.12 -1.88 9.13
C ASP A 58 -9.19 -2.88 7.96
N ALA A 59 -9.39 -2.37 6.75
CA ALA A 59 -9.49 -3.19 5.54
C ALA A 59 -8.12 -3.65 5.00
N GLY A 60 -7.03 -2.98 5.37
CA GLY A 60 -5.68 -3.33 4.94
C GLY A 60 -5.12 -4.56 5.66
N ARG A 61 -5.75 -4.94 6.79
CA ARG A 61 -5.36 -6.12 7.58
C ARG A 61 -6.60 -6.91 8.00
N PRO A 62 -7.08 -7.84 7.18
CA PRO A 62 -8.30 -8.60 7.45
C PRO A 62 -8.15 -9.51 8.67
N ARG A 63 -9.24 -9.69 9.41
CA ARG A 63 -9.37 -10.71 10.47
C ARG A 63 -9.31 -12.09 9.83
N MET A 64 -8.60 -13.00 10.45
CA MET A 64 -8.43 -14.35 9.90
C MET A 64 -9.61 -15.26 10.25
N PRO A 65 -10.15 -16.02 9.28
CA PRO A 65 -11.21 -17.00 9.54
C PRO A 65 -10.75 -18.04 10.58
N GLY A 66 -11.54 -18.25 11.62
CA GLY A 66 -11.19 -19.16 12.73
C GLY A 66 -10.25 -18.56 13.79
N PHE A 67 -9.52 -17.47 13.46
CA PHE A 67 -8.55 -16.80 14.34
C PHE A 67 -8.75 -15.27 14.32
N PRO A 68 -9.92 -14.75 14.73
CA PRO A 68 -10.24 -13.31 14.62
C PRO A 68 -9.36 -12.40 15.48
N TYR A 69 -8.57 -12.98 16.35
CA TYR A 69 -7.56 -12.31 17.19
C TYR A 69 -6.18 -12.18 16.51
N LEU A 70 -6.06 -12.62 15.25
CA LEU A 70 -4.88 -12.49 14.39
C LEU A 70 -5.23 -11.77 13.10
N ARG A 71 -4.24 -11.09 12.53
CA ARG A 71 -4.34 -10.38 11.24
C ARG A 71 -3.24 -10.81 10.29
N VAL A 72 -3.54 -10.81 9.02
CA VAL A 72 -2.60 -11.21 7.97
C VAL A 72 -2.51 -10.14 6.89
N ASP A 73 -1.32 -9.97 6.32
CA ASP A 73 -1.04 -9.30 5.06
C ASP A 73 -0.33 -10.29 4.11
N ARG A 74 -0.14 -9.90 2.84
CA ARG A 74 0.45 -10.81 1.84
C ARG A 74 1.86 -11.26 2.20
N PHE A 75 2.65 -10.38 2.82
CA PHE A 75 3.99 -10.76 3.27
C PHE A 75 3.93 -11.76 4.44
N THR A 76 3.12 -11.49 5.46
CA THR A 76 2.98 -12.39 6.60
C THR A 76 2.40 -13.74 6.18
N ALA A 77 1.45 -13.77 5.24
CA ALA A 77 0.93 -15.01 4.67
C ALA A 77 2.04 -15.84 3.98
N SER A 78 2.94 -15.19 3.24
CA SER A 78 4.04 -15.84 2.52
C SER A 78 5.06 -16.53 3.43
N LEU A 79 5.12 -16.17 4.71
CA LEU A 79 6.00 -16.81 5.69
C LEU A 79 5.46 -18.17 6.20
N GLY A 80 4.21 -18.51 5.90
CA GLY A 80 3.56 -19.72 6.43
C GLY A 80 4.27 -21.03 6.09
N GLU A 81 4.93 -21.10 4.92
CA GLU A 81 5.72 -22.28 4.55
C GLU A 81 7.01 -22.37 5.36
N ALA A 82 7.78 -21.29 5.41
CA ALA A 82 9.01 -21.22 6.19
C ALA A 82 8.73 -21.41 7.70
N ALA A 83 7.60 -20.94 8.23
CA ALA A 83 7.20 -21.16 9.61
C ALA A 83 7.01 -22.66 9.93
N GLY A 84 6.44 -23.43 8.98
CA GLY A 84 6.28 -24.88 9.10
C GLY A 84 7.60 -25.63 9.11
N GLU A 85 8.54 -25.21 8.30
CA GLU A 85 9.89 -25.79 8.26
C GLU A 85 10.67 -25.55 9.56
N LEU A 86 10.52 -24.35 10.14
CA LEU A 86 11.11 -23.99 11.44
C LEU A 86 10.40 -24.65 12.65
N ARG A 87 9.25 -25.29 12.43
CA ARG A 87 8.40 -25.93 13.44
C ARG A 87 8.09 -25.00 14.63
N GLY A 88 8.16 -25.50 15.88
CA GLY A 88 7.65 -24.80 17.06
C GLY A 88 8.08 -23.33 17.19
N ALA A 89 9.37 -23.03 17.05
CA ALA A 89 9.86 -21.64 17.14
C ALA A 89 9.42 -20.79 15.97
N GLY A 90 9.43 -21.32 14.75
CA GLY A 90 8.95 -20.62 13.56
C GLY A 90 7.46 -20.36 13.61
N PHE A 91 6.68 -21.33 14.07
CA PHE A 91 5.23 -21.14 14.25
C PHE A 91 4.93 -20.05 15.29
N ALA A 92 5.59 -20.09 16.45
CA ALA A 92 5.41 -19.07 17.49
C ALA A 92 5.78 -17.66 16.98
N ALA A 93 6.90 -17.52 16.25
CA ALA A 93 7.30 -16.25 15.68
C ALA A 93 6.33 -15.75 14.61
N TRP A 94 5.80 -16.64 13.77
CA TRP A 94 4.82 -16.31 12.76
C TRP A 94 3.48 -15.87 13.38
N SER A 95 2.99 -16.62 14.37
CA SER A 95 1.79 -16.26 15.13
C SER A 95 1.96 -14.90 15.83
N GLU A 96 3.15 -14.62 16.39
CA GLU A 96 3.43 -13.33 17.03
C GLU A 96 3.43 -12.15 16.02
N LEU A 97 3.92 -12.34 14.80
CA LEU A 97 3.81 -11.32 13.75
C LEU A 97 2.34 -10.98 13.45
N MET A 98 1.49 -12.00 13.36
CA MET A 98 0.04 -11.81 13.13
C MET A 98 -0.67 -11.21 14.33
N ALA A 99 -0.29 -11.59 15.55
CA ALA A 99 -0.80 -11.00 16.78
C ALA A 99 -0.37 -9.54 16.91
N HIS A 100 0.87 -9.20 16.54
CA HIS A 100 1.34 -7.82 16.48
C HIS A 100 0.55 -6.99 15.46
N ALA A 101 0.28 -7.54 14.29
CA ALA A 101 -0.56 -6.89 13.27
C ALA A 101 -1.98 -6.65 13.79
N ASP A 102 -2.57 -7.59 14.53
CA ASP A 102 -3.89 -7.39 15.16
C ASP A 102 -3.84 -6.30 16.23
N ARG A 103 -2.83 -6.28 17.11
CA ARG A 103 -2.69 -5.19 18.12
C ARG A 103 -2.69 -3.82 17.46
N GLN A 104 -1.93 -3.65 16.38
CA GLN A 104 -1.83 -2.36 15.67
C GLN A 104 -3.16 -1.96 15.02
N ALA A 105 -3.80 -2.87 14.28
CA ALA A 105 -5.08 -2.59 13.62
C ALA A 105 -6.18 -2.32 14.65
N ARG A 106 -6.28 -3.17 15.66
CA ARG A 106 -7.31 -3.10 16.68
C ARG A 106 -7.21 -1.88 17.58
N ALA A 107 -5.99 -1.38 17.84
CA ALA A 107 -5.81 -0.13 18.58
C ALA A 107 -6.50 1.06 17.86
N ALA A 108 -6.37 1.15 16.54
CA ALA A 108 -7.05 2.16 15.74
C ALA A 108 -8.57 1.91 15.67
N GLU A 109 -8.99 0.66 15.45
CA GLU A 109 -10.39 0.27 15.39
C GLU A 109 -11.13 0.61 16.71
N LEU A 110 -10.53 0.27 17.86
CA LEU A 110 -11.09 0.56 19.18
C LEU A 110 -11.18 2.07 19.45
N ALA A 111 -10.14 2.83 19.09
CA ALA A 111 -10.16 4.28 19.23
C ALA A 111 -11.29 4.91 18.40
N ASN A 112 -11.44 4.51 17.15
CA ASN A 112 -12.47 5.02 16.24
C ASN A 112 -13.89 4.59 16.62
N ALA A 113 -14.04 3.43 17.26
CA ALA A 113 -15.33 2.93 17.75
C ALA A 113 -15.67 3.44 19.17
N GLY A 114 -14.82 4.24 19.81
CA GLY A 114 -15.02 4.70 21.18
C GLY A 114 -14.94 3.58 22.23
N LEU A 115 -14.11 2.57 21.99
CA LEU A 115 -13.95 1.37 22.82
C LEU A 115 -12.52 1.21 23.36
N ALA A 116 -11.75 2.29 23.46
CA ALA A 116 -10.34 2.25 23.86
C ALA A 116 -10.12 1.58 25.23
N GLU A 117 -11.08 1.67 26.14
CA GLU A 117 -11.06 1.04 27.47
C GLU A 117 -11.08 -0.49 27.40
N ARG A 118 -11.49 -1.08 26.28
CA ARG A 118 -11.50 -2.55 26.05
C ARG A 118 -10.15 -3.13 25.68
N ALA A 119 -9.16 -2.31 25.35
CA ALA A 119 -7.88 -2.74 24.80
C ALA A 119 -7.17 -3.80 25.66
N ALA A 120 -7.09 -3.58 26.98
CA ALA A 120 -6.42 -4.50 27.90
C ALA A 120 -7.12 -5.87 27.97
N ALA A 121 -8.46 -5.89 28.00
CA ALA A 121 -9.23 -7.13 28.01
C ALA A 121 -9.10 -7.91 26.70
N VAL A 122 -9.11 -7.19 25.56
CA VAL A 122 -8.89 -7.78 24.24
C VAL A 122 -7.48 -8.37 24.11
N ASP A 123 -6.46 -7.69 24.64
CA ASP A 123 -5.08 -8.21 24.62
C ASP A 123 -4.92 -9.46 25.46
N ALA A 124 -5.51 -9.50 26.67
CA ALA A 124 -5.52 -10.69 27.51
C ALA A 124 -6.20 -11.89 26.81
N CYS A 125 -7.34 -11.66 26.18
CA CYS A 125 -8.07 -12.69 25.43
C CYS A 125 -7.29 -13.16 24.18
N ARG A 126 -6.65 -12.26 23.45
CA ARG A 126 -5.75 -12.63 22.33
C ARG A 126 -4.67 -13.60 22.81
N TYR A 127 -4.01 -13.25 23.92
CA TYR A 127 -2.95 -14.09 24.47
C TYR A 127 -3.47 -15.49 24.87
N ALA A 128 -4.59 -15.56 25.60
CA ALA A 128 -5.19 -16.82 26.02
C ALA A 128 -5.55 -17.73 24.83
N LEU A 129 -6.18 -17.16 23.80
CA LEU A 129 -6.55 -17.90 22.59
C LEU A 129 -5.31 -18.30 21.77
N ALA A 130 -4.32 -17.44 21.63
CA ALA A 130 -3.09 -17.77 20.91
C ALA A 130 -2.30 -18.90 21.58
N VAL A 131 -2.33 -18.99 22.92
CA VAL A 131 -1.73 -20.10 23.68
C VAL A 131 -2.53 -21.38 23.47
N ALA A 132 -3.87 -21.32 23.54
CA ALA A 132 -4.73 -22.47 23.36
C ALA A 132 -4.59 -23.09 21.95
N ASP A 133 -4.53 -22.22 20.92
CA ASP A 133 -4.46 -22.61 19.52
C ASP A 133 -3.01 -22.78 19.00
N GLY A 134 -2.03 -22.76 19.89
CA GLY A 134 -0.59 -22.80 19.56
C GLY A 134 -0.11 -24.10 18.88
N ARG A 135 -1.01 -25.07 18.63
CA ARG A 135 -0.73 -26.30 17.88
C ARG A 135 -1.47 -26.41 16.55
N GLU A 136 -2.34 -25.43 16.26
CA GLU A 136 -3.23 -25.44 15.10
C GLU A 136 -2.55 -24.92 13.81
N PHE A 137 -1.29 -25.30 13.58
CA PHE A 137 -0.49 -24.79 12.46
C PHE A 137 -1.18 -24.99 11.10
N ALA A 138 -1.76 -26.18 10.84
CA ALA A 138 -2.39 -26.47 9.56
C ALA A 138 -3.64 -25.60 9.33
N ALA A 139 -4.46 -25.43 10.37
CA ALA A 139 -5.65 -24.58 10.32
C ALA A 139 -5.27 -23.11 10.17
N LEU A 140 -4.28 -22.63 10.93
CA LEU A 140 -3.78 -21.26 10.85
C LEU A 140 -3.20 -20.95 9.47
N ARG A 141 -2.41 -21.86 8.89
CA ARG A 141 -1.87 -21.71 7.54
C ARG A 141 -2.96 -21.66 6.47
N ALA A 142 -3.99 -22.50 6.58
CA ALA A 142 -5.12 -22.48 5.66
C ALA A 142 -5.94 -21.17 5.77
N ALA A 143 -6.01 -20.58 6.97
CA ALA A 143 -6.71 -19.32 7.24
C ALA A 143 -5.89 -18.08 6.87
N ALA A 144 -4.56 -18.19 6.71
CA ALA A 144 -3.67 -17.07 6.42
C ALA A 144 -3.73 -16.64 4.93
N VAL A 145 -4.93 -16.29 4.47
CA VAL A 145 -5.20 -15.88 3.09
C VAL A 145 -5.70 -14.43 3.09
N VAL A 146 -5.03 -13.59 2.29
CA VAL A 146 -5.47 -12.20 2.08
C VAL A 146 -6.51 -12.19 0.94
N PRO A 147 -7.68 -11.56 1.15
CA PRO A 147 -8.68 -11.40 0.09
C PRO A 147 -8.10 -10.77 -1.17
N ASP A 148 -8.51 -11.28 -2.32
CA ASP A 148 -8.12 -10.75 -3.61
C ASP A 148 -8.89 -9.45 -3.90
N ASP A 149 -8.22 -8.46 -4.45
CA ASP A 149 -8.84 -7.20 -4.88
C ASP A 149 -9.46 -7.28 -6.29
N TYR A 150 -9.32 -8.45 -6.95
CA TYR A 150 -9.92 -8.74 -8.24
C TYR A 150 -11.16 -9.63 -8.08
N SER A 151 -12.32 -9.11 -8.47
CA SER A 151 -13.59 -9.85 -8.46
C SER A 151 -13.72 -10.72 -9.71
N ALA A 152 -13.71 -12.04 -9.51
CA ALA A 152 -13.98 -13.00 -10.58
C ALA A 152 -15.41 -12.81 -11.15
N THR A 153 -16.39 -12.47 -10.32
CA THR A 153 -17.78 -12.21 -10.73
C THR A 153 -17.85 -10.99 -11.65
N LEU A 154 -17.22 -9.87 -11.29
CA LEU A 154 -17.19 -8.69 -12.17
C LEU A 154 -16.51 -8.99 -13.50
N ARG A 155 -15.41 -9.75 -13.49
CA ARG A 155 -14.73 -10.19 -14.71
C ARG A 155 -15.61 -11.07 -15.59
N ALA A 156 -16.34 -12.00 -15.00
CA ALA A 156 -17.25 -12.89 -15.75
C ALA A 156 -18.39 -12.10 -16.38
N VAL A 157 -19.12 -11.26 -15.59
CA VAL A 157 -20.21 -10.43 -16.08
C VAL A 157 -19.73 -9.39 -17.10
N GLY A 158 -18.54 -8.82 -16.88
CA GLY A 158 -17.90 -7.83 -17.76
C GLY A 158 -17.29 -8.42 -19.04
N LEU A 159 -17.46 -9.72 -19.30
CA LEU A 159 -16.86 -10.40 -20.46
C LEU A 159 -15.35 -10.10 -20.59
N TYR A 160 -14.63 -10.23 -19.48
CA TYR A 160 -13.21 -9.91 -19.37
C TYR A 160 -12.34 -10.43 -20.53
N PRO A 161 -12.52 -11.67 -21.06
CA PRO A 161 -11.70 -12.15 -22.18
C PRO A 161 -11.79 -11.29 -23.45
N LEU A 162 -12.88 -10.54 -23.63
CA LEU A 162 -13.10 -9.62 -24.74
C LEU A 162 -12.73 -8.19 -24.38
N THR A 163 -13.24 -7.69 -23.24
CA THR A 163 -13.04 -6.31 -22.83
C THR A 163 -11.57 -6.01 -22.54
N ARG A 164 -10.79 -6.96 -22.02
CA ARG A 164 -9.36 -6.80 -21.77
C ARG A 164 -8.54 -6.38 -23.01
N LEU A 165 -9.00 -6.67 -24.23
CA LEU A 165 -8.29 -6.29 -25.45
C LEU A 165 -8.22 -4.77 -25.63
N ALA A 166 -9.34 -4.09 -25.42
CA ALA A 166 -9.39 -2.63 -25.47
C ALA A 166 -8.57 -2.00 -24.35
N PHE A 167 -8.60 -2.60 -23.15
CA PHE A 167 -7.78 -2.14 -22.02
C PHE A 167 -6.29 -2.32 -22.27
N ALA A 168 -5.86 -3.47 -22.81
CA ALA A 168 -4.47 -3.70 -23.16
C ALA A 168 -3.95 -2.66 -24.17
N ALA A 169 -4.76 -2.30 -25.16
CA ALA A 169 -4.41 -1.24 -26.12
C ALA A 169 -4.27 0.13 -25.45
N GLY A 170 -5.20 0.49 -24.55
CA GLY A 170 -5.13 1.76 -23.80
C GLY A 170 -3.92 1.83 -22.87
N ILE A 171 -3.55 0.71 -22.23
CA ILE A 171 -2.37 0.62 -21.38
C ILE A 171 -1.10 0.77 -22.22
N ALA A 172 -1.01 0.09 -23.36
CA ALA A 172 0.13 0.21 -24.27
C ALA A 172 0.32 1.65 -24.77
N ASP A 173 -0.76 2.33 -25.12
CA ASP A 173 -0.74 3.73 -25.52
C ASP A 173 -0.28 4.65 -24.36
N TRP A 174 -0.76 4.44 -23.14
CA TRP A 174 -0.27 5.18 -21.98
C TRP A 174 1.21 4.92 -21.72
N GLN A 175 1.67 3.66 -21.81
CA GLN A 175 3.09 3.32 -21.64
C GLN A 175 3.96 4.00 -22.70
N GLN A 176 3.53 3.99 -23.96
CA GLN A 176 4.24 4.64 -25.05
C GLN A 176 4.37 6.15 -24.81
N ARG A 177 3.28 6.84 -24.48
CA ARG A 177 3.32 8.27 -24.14
C ARG A 177 4.21 8.56 -22.94
N THR A 178 4.21 7.68 -21.95
CA THR A 178 5.09 7.81 -20.78
C THR A 178 6.55 7.69 -21.17
N LEU A 179 6.92 6.73 -22.02
CA LEU A 179 8.29 6.61 -22.55
C LEU A 179 8.72 7.85 -23.33
N GLU A 180 7.83 8.44 -24.12
CA GLU A 180 8.09 9.70 -24.83
C GLU A 180 8.42 10.83 -23.85
N VAL A 181 7.65 10.98 -22.77
CA VAL A 181 7.93 11.96 -21.72
C VAL A 181 9.28 11.67 -21.04
N PHE A 182 9.56 10.41 -20.70
CA PHE A 182 10.86 10.04 -20.12
C PHE A 182 12.04 10.20 -21.09
N ALA A 183 11.83 10.26 -22.38
CA ALA A 183 12.86 10.55 -23.38
C ALA A 183 13.22 12.05 -23.49
N VAL A 184 12.31 12.96 -23.11
CA VAL A 184 12.54 14.42 -23.15
C VAL A 184 13.65 14.80 -22.17
N PRO A 185 14.67 15.59 -22.53
CA PRO A 185 15.65 16.09 -21.57
C PRO A 185 15.03 16.83 -20.40
N LEU A 186 15.56 16.66 -19.18
CA LEU A 186 14.96 17.21 -17.95
C LEU A 186 14.66 18.72 -18.04
N GLY A 187 15.56 19.51 -18.62
CA GLY A 187 15.38 20.96 -18.79
C GLY A 187 14.34 21.36 -19.83
N GLN A 188 13.86 20.41 -20.65
CA GLN A 188 12.88 20.63 -21.73
C GLN A 188 11.52 20.03 -21.40
N LEU A 189 11.37 19.37 -20.24
CA LEU A 189 10.07 18.85 -19.81
C LEU A 189 9.04 19.96 -19.76
N PRO A 190 7.82 19.74 -20.31
CA PRO A 190 6.77 20.73 -20.32
C PRO A 190 6.43 21.18 -18.91
N ARG A 191 6.10 22.47 -18.76
CA ARG A 191 5.66 23.08 -17.51
C ARG A 191 4.38 23.86 -17.76
N GLN A 192 3.45 23.72 -16.82
CA GLN A 192 2.21 24.51 -16.79
C GLN A 192 2.28 25.64 -15.75
N GLY A 193 3.15 25.48 -14.74
CA GLY A 193 3.32 26.43 -13.66
C GLY A 193 4.79 26.65 -13.28
N THR A 194 5.02 26.86 -12.01
CA THR A 194 6.37 26.98 -11.41
C THR A 194 6.82 25.68 -10.79
N LEU A 195 8.12 25.37 -10.83
CA LEU A 195 8.66 24.24 -10.13
C LEU A 195 8.72 24.50 -8.64
N GLN A 196 7.79 23.89 -7.91
CA GLN A 196 7.85 23.84 -6.46
C GLN A 196 8.74 22.67 -6.04
N ARG A 197 9.78 22.97 -5.27
CA ARG A 197 10.69 21.94 -4.74
C ARG A 197 10.40 21.68 -3.27
N TYR A 198 10.33 20.40 -2.91
CA TYR A 198 10.19 19.96 -1.51
C TYR A 198 11.33 19.00 -1.17
N ALA A 199 11.86 19.12 0.05
CA ALA A 199 12.92 18.25 0.55
C ALA A 199 12.63 17.86 2.01
N PRO A 200 13.10 16.69 2.49
CA PRO A 200 12.99 16.36 3.91
C PRO A 200 13.75 17.37 4.75
N ALA A 201 13.19 17.72 5.92
CA ALA A 201 13.70 18.79 6.77
C ALA A 201 15.12 18.53 7.30
N THR A 202 15.53 17.27 7.39
CA THR A 202 16.84 16.86 7.94
C THR A 202 17.49 15.78 7.10
N SER A 203 18.81 15.67 7.20
CA SER A 203 19.58 14.54 6.66
C SER A 203 20.09 13.70 7.82
N PRO A 204 19.86 12.38 7.83
CA PRO A 204 20.33 11.52 8.89
C PRO A 204 21.85 11.32 8.78
N PRO A 205 22.50 10.92 9.88
CA PRO A 205 23.90 10.49 9.88
C PRO A 205 24.08 9.21 9.06
N GLU A 206 25.32 8.76 8.94
CA GLU A 206 25.62 7.44 8.39
C GLU A 206 24.93 6.34 9.19
N LEU A 207 24.30 5.38 8.50
CA LEU A 207 23.47 4.37 9.12
C LEU A 207 24.11 3.00 9.05
N ALA A 208 24.14 2.31 10.20
CA ALA A 208 24.46 0.89 10.22
C ALA A 208 23.31 0.05 9.64
N PRO A 209 23.60 -1.11 9.02
CA PRO A 209 22.57 -2.05 8.59
C PRO A 209 21.61 -2.42 9.73
N PRO A 210 20.32 -2.59 9.47
CA PRO A 210 19.37 -2.95 10.51
C PRO A 210 19.64 -4.36 11.04
N PRO A 211 19.50 -4.59 12.36
CA PRO A 211 19.58 -5.94 12.92
C PRO A 211 18.53 -6.85 12.29
N ARG A 212 18.76 -8.16 12.36
CA ARG A 212 17.82 -9.15 11.83
C ARG A 212 17.24 -10.00 12.95
N SER A 213 15.96 -10.34 12.83
CA SER A 213 15.31 -11.26 13.75
C SER A 213 15.90 -12.67 13.62
N ALA A 214 15.89 -13.43 14.71
CA ALA A 214 16.35 -14.82 14.70
C ALA A 214 15.45 -15.72 13.82
N ALA A 215 14.13 -15.49 13.87
CA ALA A 215 13.18 -16.16 12.99
C ALA A 215 13.05 -15.36 11.67
N PHE A 216 12.99 -16.04 10.54
CA PHE A 216 12.79 -15.48 9.19
C PHE A 216 13.86 -14.48 8.74
N ALA A 217 14.88 -14.19 9.54
CA ALA A 217 15.92 -13.19 9.25
C ALA A 217 15.35 -11.82 8.76
N LEU A 218 14.22 -11.40 9.34
CA LEU A 218 13.58 -10.12 9.01
C LEU A 218 14.48 -8.96 9.43
N PRO A 219 14.68 -7.93 8.59
CA PRO A 219 15.22 -6.66 9.06
C PRO A 219 14.35 -6.11 10.19
N ALA A 220 14.93 -5.88 11.36
CA ALA A 220 14.22 -5.49 12.58
C ALA A 220 14.83 -4.21 13.19
N PRO A 221 14.85 -3.08 12.46
CA PRO A 221 15.35 -1.82 12.99
C PRO A 221 14.47 -1.34 14.14
N SER A 222 15.09 -0.71 15.13
CA SER A 222 14.36 0.02 16.16
C SER A 222 13.59 1.20 15.54
N ARG A 223 12.61 1.74 16.26
CA ARG A 223 11.82 2.90 15.77
C ARG A 223 12.67 4.12 15.39
N PRO A 224 13.68 4.54 16.18
CA PRO A 224 14.60 5.59 15.76
C PRO A 224 15.35 5.25 14.47
N GLN A 225 15.90 4.02 14.36
CA GLN A 225 16.58 3.56 13.14
C GLN A 225 15.66 3.57 11.92
N LEU A 226 14.37 3.20 12.08
CA LEU A 226 13.40 3.28 10.99
C LEU A 226 13.21 4.71 10.48
N LEU A 227 13.15 5.68 11.40
CA LEU A 227 13.03 7.09 11.03
C LEU A 227 14.30 7.56 10.29
N ASP A 228 15.48 7.19 10.78
CA ASP A 228 16.74 7.54 10.13
C ASP A 228 16.84 6.93 8.72
N TRP A 229 16.46 5.65 8.55
CA TRP A 229 16.36 5.00 7.25
C TRP A 229 15.35 5.70 6.35
N ALA A 230 14.19 6.05 6.87
CA ALA A 230 13.17 6.77 6.14
C ALA A 230 13.67 8.16 5.70
N LEU A 231 14.33 8.90 6.57
CA LEU A 231 14.93 10.20 6.24
C LEU A 231 16.04 10.08 5.18
N ARG A 232 16.86 9.04 5.25
CA ARG A 232 17.96 8.82 4.29
C ARG A 232 17.44 8.61 2.87
N HIS A 233 16.38 7.83 2.71
CA HIS A 233 15.84 7.45 1.41
C HIS A 233 14.64 8.31 0.97
N ALA A 234 14.24 9.30 1.77
CA ALA A 234 13.19 10.23 1.43
C ALA A 234 13.55 11.00 0.15
N PRO A 235 12.67 11.00 -0.87
CA PRO A 235 12.95 11.66 -2.14
C PRO A 235 12.89 13.19 -1.99
N VAL A 236 13.59 13.89 -2.86
CA VAL A 236 13.30 15.29 -3.14
C VAL A 236 12.20 15.32 -4.21
N LEU A 237 11.27 16.24 -4.10
CA LEU A 237 10.19 16.40 -5.05
C LEU A 237 10.39 17.67 -5.84
N GLU A 238 10.19 17.62 -7.15
CA GLU A 238 10.04 18.76 -8.04
C GLU A 238 8.68 18.68 -8.70
N VAL A 239 7.71 19.42 -8.18
CA VAL A 239 6.34 19.43 -8.68
C VAL A 239 6.13 20.64 -9.58
N ASP A 240 5.66 20.41 -10.80
CA ASP A 240 5.16 21.47 -11.65
C ASP A 240 3.83 21.97 -11.07
N THR A 241 3.84 23.18 -10.50
CA THR A 241 2.74 23.71 -9.69
C THR A 241 2.05 24.84 -10.44
N ALA A 242 0.87 24.57 -10.99
CA ALA A 242 0.02 25.55 -11.65
C ALA A 242 -1.06 26.12 -10.70
N GLY A 243 -1.37 25.39 -9.62
CA GLY A 243 -2.35 25.78 -8.62
C GLY A 243 -2.16 25.05 -7.30
N ASP A 244 -3.08 25.26 -6.37
CA ASP A 244 -3.05 24.62 -5.05
C ASP A 244 -3.26 23.10 -5.13
N ASP A 245 -3.92 22.61 -6.17
CA ASP A 245 -4.12 21.17 -6.40
C ASP A 245 -2.81 20.41 -6.66
N ASP A 246 -1.74 21.12 -7.05
CA ASP A 246 -0.40 20.56 -7.28
C ASP A 246 0.52 20.64 -6.04
N ARG A 247 0.01 21.02 -4.88
CA ARG A 247 0.78 21.15 -3.63
C ARG A 247 0.55 19.95 -2.72
N ILE A 248 1.63 19.38 -2.21
CA ILE A 248 1.53 18.28 -1.26
C ILE A 248 1.11 18.77 0.12
N GLY A 249 0.45 17.91 0.90
CA GLY A 249 0.11 18.21 2.29
C GLY A 249 -0.34 17.00 3.12
N ALA A 250 -0.59 17.27 4.39
CA ALA A 250 -1.12 16.27 5.32
C ALA A 250 -2.63 16.06 5.12
N LEU A 251 -3.10 14.82 5.29
CA LEU A 251 -4.53 14.52 5.29
C LEU A 251 -5.17 14.94 6.61
N ARG A 252 -6.37 15.52 6.53
CA ARG A 252 -7.19 15.87 7.70
C ARG A 252 -8.68 15.71 7.39
N TRP A 253 -9.48 15.56 8.43
CA TRP A 253 -10.93 15.71 8.34
C TRP A 253 -11.32 17.17 8.32
N THR A 254 -12.17 17.59 7.39
CA THR A 254 -12.77 18.93 7.37
C THR A 254 -13.84 19.04 8.45
N GLY A 255 -14.14 20.29 8.88
CA GLY A 255 -15.30 20.57 9.73
C GLY A 255 -16.60 20.59 8.92
N GLY A 256 -17.72 20.69 9.64
CA GLY A 256 -19.06 20.83 9.04
C GLY A 256 -19.98 19.62 9.25
N ALA A 257 -21.16 19.69 8.66
CA ALA A 257 -22.19 18.66 8.84
C ALA A 257 -21.84 17.31 8.13
N MET A 258 -21.03 17.37 7.10
CA MET A 258 -20.52 16.20 6.36
C MET A 258 -18.99 16.31 6.30
N PRO A 259 -18.27 15.81 7.31
CA PRO A 259 -16.80 15.82 7.28
C PRO A 259 -16.26 15.01 6.11
N GLU A 260 -15.26 15.55 5.42
CA GLU A 260 -14.57 14.91 4.31
C GLU A 260 -13.06 14.90 4.56
N VAL A 261 -12.37 13.93 3.96
CA VAL A 261 -10.90 13.91 3.96
C VAL A 261 -10.41 14.95 2.96
N ALA A 262 -9.50 15.82 3.39
CA ALA A 262 -8.87 16.84 2.55
C ALA A 262 -7.37 16.93 2.82
N VAL A 263 -6.64 17.51 1.89
CA VAL A 263 -5.20 17.79 2.03
C VAL A 263 -5.00 19.19 2.58
N ASP A 264 -4.23 19.30 3.64
CA ASP A 264 -3.75 20.56 4.18
C ASP A 264 -2.42 20.94 3.54
N ILE A 265 -2.48 21.77 2.53
CA ILE A 265 -1.28 22.24 1.79
C ILE A 265 -0.40 23.19 2.62
N GLY A 266 -0.88 23.68 3.76
CA GLY A 266 -0.08 24.45 4.73
C GLY A 266 0.89 23.58 5.53
N GLU A 267 0.67 22.26 5.53
CA GLU A 267 1.50 21.27 6.21
C GLU A 267 2.07 20.25 5.18
N PRO A 268 3.10 20.62 4.40
CA PRO A 268 3.70 19.69 3.43
C PRO A 268 4.21 18.42 4.13
N ALA A 269 3.77 17.26 3.67
CA ALA A 269 4.06 15.99 4.31
C ALA A 269 4.15 14.83 3.31
N ALA A 270 4.95 13.81 3.68
CA ALA A 270 4.93 12.48 3.12
C ALA A 270 4.65 11.47 4.24
N TYR A 271 3.72 10.55 4.01
CA TYR A 271 3.45 9.47 4.95
C TYR A 271 4.39 8.32 4.68
N VAL A 272 4.97 7.77 5.76
CA VAL A 272 5.97 6.70 5.67
C VAL A 272 5.47 5.46 6.37
N ARG A 273 5.67 4.32 5.71
CA ARG A 273 5.52 2.99 6.30
C ARG A 273 6.69 2.10 5.90
N THR A 274 6.87 1.02 6.65
CA THR A 274 7.74 -0.09 6.27
C THR A 274 6.90 -1.26 5.76
N ALA A 275 7.45 -1.97 4.78
CA ALA A 275 6.95 -3.24 4.28
C ALA A 275 8.11 -4.19 4.06
N TYR A 276 7.80 -5.44 3.71
CA TYR A 276 8.80 -6.47 3.41
C TYR A 276 8.43 -7.19 2.13
N THR A 277 9.45 -7.71 1.45
CA THR A 277 9.29 -8.55 0.26
C THR A 277 10.37 -9.62 0.23
N HIS A 278 10.09 -10.74 -0.40
CA HIS A 278 11.13 -11.70 -0.77
C HIS A 278 11.84 -11.23 -2.03
N PHE A 279 13.16 -11.33 -2.03
CA PHE A 279 13.95 -11.12 -3.24
C PHE A 279 15.31 -11.80 -3.13
N ALA A 280 15.62 -12.63 -4.12
CA ALA A 280 16.86 -13.40 -4.23
C ALA A 280 17.13 -14.23 -2.95
N GLY A 281 16.13 -14.99 -2.52
CA GLY A 281 16.22 -15.89 -1.36
C GLY A 281 16.34 -15.20 0.00
N ARG A 282 16.05 -13.90 0.09
CA ARG A 282 16.13 -13.13 1.32
C ARG A 282 14.92 -12.22 1.50
N VAL A 283 14.58 -11.92 2.76
CA VAL A 283 13.63 -10.85 3.07
C VAL A 283 14.34 -9.51 2.98
N ARG A 284 13.72 -8.58 2.23
CA ARG A 284 14.17 -7.20 2.03
C ARG A 284 13.24 -6.22 2.72
N LEU A 285 13.83 -5.17 3.29
CA LEU A 285 13.10 -4.03 3.82
C LEU A 285 12.65 -3.13 2.68
N GLN A 286 11.41 -2.66 2.77
CA GLN A 286 10.86 -1.65 1.87
C GLN A 286 10.45 -0.42 2.68
N LEU A 287 10.84 0.75 2.18
CA LEU A 287 10.39 2.04 2.68
C LEU A 287 9.38 2.59 1.67
N VAL A 288 8.18 2.89 2.14
CA VAL A 288 7.07 3.34 1.28
C VAL A 288 6.68 4.74 1.69
N TYR A 289 6.67 5.67 0.74
CA TYR A 289 6.33 7.08 0.94
C TYR A 289 5.06 7.37 0.16
N THR A 290 4.04 7.88 0.82
CA THR A 290 2.78 8.30 0.20
C THR A 290 2.66 9.82 0.26
N LEU A 291 2.53 10.44 -0.90
CA LEU A 291 2.29 11.87 -1.08
C LEU A 291 0.82 12.07 -1.44
N TRP A 292 0.21 13.13 -0.91
CA TRP A 292 -1.17 13.47 -1.20
C TRP A 292 -1.28 14.88 -1.79
N PHE A 293 -2.13 14.99 -2.82
CA PHE A 293 -2.52 16.24 -3.48
C PHE A 293 -4.04 16.45 -3.32
N PRO A 294 -4.52 17.73 -3.27
CA PRO A 294 -5.94 18.03 -3.06
C PRO A 294 -6.88 17.47 -4.10
N ALA A 295 -6.49 17.48 -5.36
CA ALA A 295 -7.30 16.97 -6.44
C ALA A 295 -6.48 16.66 -7.70
N ARG A 296 -7.06 15.88 -8.60
CA ARG A 296 -6.71 15.84 -10.01
C ARG A 296 -7.75 16.67 -10.77
N PRO A 297 -7.45 17.92 -11.16
CA PRO A 297 -8.37 18.77 -11.87
C PRO A 297 -8.74 18.20 -13.24
N ALA A 298 -10.00 18.39 -13.65
CA ALA A 298 -10.45 17.97 -14.97
C ALA A 298 -9.73 18.74 -16.08
N GLU A 299 -9.24 18.05 -17.09
CA GLU A 299 -8.65 18.66 -18.28
C GLU A 299 -9.71 19.07 -19.31
N HIS A 300 -10.85 18.38 -19.29
CA HIS A 300 -12.03 18.65 -20.13
C HIS A 300 -13.30 18.14 -19.46
N ALA A 301 -14.46 18.52 -19.97
CA ALA A 301 -15.77 18.23 -19.34
C ALA A 301 -16.10 16.73 -19.17
N LEU A 302 -15.46 15.85 -19.91
CA LEU A 302 -15.67 14.40 -19.88
C LEU A 302 -14.44 13.66 -19.32
N ASP A 303 -13.57 14.34 -18.57
CA ASP A 303 -12.41 13.69 -17.96
C ASP A 303 -12.84 12.72 -16.86
N LEU A 304 -12.76 11.42 -17.16
CA LEU A 304 -13.13 10.33 -16.27
C LEU A 304 -12.15 10.14 -15.10
N LEU A 305 -10.94 10.68 -15.23
CA LEU A 305 -9.84 10.52 -14.27
C LEU A 305 -9.81 11.64 -13.23
N ALA A 306 -10.53 12.75 -13.49
CA ALA A 306 -10.60 13.88 -12.58
C ALA A 306 -11.34 13.53 -11.28
N GLY A 307 -10.98 14.21 -10.19
CA GLY A 307 -11.68 14.09 -8.92
C GLY A 307 -10.85 14.58 -7.74
N ARG A 308 -11.46 14.52 -6.56
CA ARG A 308 -10.84 14.88 -5.29
C ARG A 308 -9.76 13.87 -4.91
N LEU A 309 -8.75 14.36 -4.26
CA LEU A 309 -7.54 13.67 -3.85
C LEU A 309 -6.81 12.99 -5.02
N ASP A 310 -5.54 13.13 -5.03
CA ASP A 310 -4.61 12.39 -5.88
C ASP A 310 -3.33 12.15 -5.09
N GLY A 311 -2.36 11.45 -5.65
CA GLY A 311 -1.11 11.22 -4.95
C GLY A 311 -0.12 10.37 -5.71
N LEU A 312 1.02 10.16 -5.06
CA LEU A 312 2.05 9.24 -5.52
C LEU A 312 2.49 8.38 -4.34
N ILE A 313 2.57 7.08 -4.55
CA ILE A 313 3.26 6.16 -3.65
C ILE A 313 4.61 5.84 -4.28
N TRP A 314 5.67 6.13 -3.55
CA TRP A 314 7.05 5.84 -3.91
C TRP A 314 7.62 4.79 -2.97
N ARG A 315 8.14 3.67 -3.51
CA ARG A 315 8.69 2.59 -2.72
C ARG A 315 10.16 2.38 -3.03
N VAL A 316 10.96 2.18 -1.98
CA VAL A 316 12.39 1.89 -2.06
C VAL A 316 12.62 0.52 -1.44
N THR A 317 13.05 -0.45 -2.24
CA THR A 317 13.46 -1.77 -1.75
C THR A 317 14.96 -1.79 -1.51
N LEU A 318 15.37 -2.15 -0.30
CA LEU A 318 16.76 -2.11 0.15
C LEU A 318 17.39 -3.50 0.16
N ASP A 319 18.69 -3.54 -0.08
CA ASP A 319 19.50 -4.73 0.19
C ASP A 319 19.77 -4.89 1.69
N GLN A 320 20.66 -5.82 2.04
CA GLN A 320 21.01 -6.09 3.43
C GLN A 320 21.86 -4.97 4.07
N ASP A 321 22.57 -4.19 3.26
CA ASP A 321 23.46 -3.12 3.68
C ASP A 321 22.76 -1.76 3.61
N GLY A 322 21.50 -1.76 3.18
CA GLY A 322 20.66 -0.59 3.06
C GLY A 322 20.82 0.18 1.75
N ALA A 323 21.53 -0.38 0.76
CA ALA A 323 21.57 0.20 -0.57
C ALA A 323 20.28 -0.12 -1.34
N PRO A 324 19.77 0.82 -2.16
CA PRO A 324 18.58 0.57 -2.97
C PRO A 324 18.84 -0.48 -4.05
N LEU A 325 17.91 -1.42 -4.21
CA LEU A 325 17.87 -2.42 -5.28
C LEU A 325 16.92 -2.01 -6.40
N VAL A 326 15.70 -1.66 -6.03
CA VAL A 326 14.64 -1.26 -6.95
C VAL A 326 13.84 -0.14 -6.31
N TYR A 327 13.52 0.85 -7.10
CA TYR A 327 12.47 1.81 -6.78
C TYR A 327 11.26 1.49 -7.64
N ASP A 328 10.08 1.75 -7.12
CA ASP A 328 8.86 1.67 -7.91
C ASP A 328 7.79 2.63 -7.40
N SER A 329 6.82 2.95 -8.25
CA SER A 329 5.77 3.90 -7.93
C SER A 329 4.43 3.48 -8.49
N ILE A 330 3.37 3.85 -7.75
CA ILE A 330 1.97 3.82 -8.18
C ILE A 330 1.29 5.11 -7.73
N HIS A 331 0.11 5.40 -8.26
CA HIS A 331 -0.81 6.33 -7.60
C HIS A 331 -1.59 5.61 -6.48
N PRO A 332 -2.13 6.30 -5.46
CA PRO A 332 -2.87 5.67 -4.37
C PRO A 332 -4.15 4.94 -4.80
N CYS A 333 -4.59 5.06 -6.04
CA CYS A 333 -5.63 4.22 -6.63
C CYS A 333 -5.14 2.83 -7.06
N GLY A 334 -3.81 2.59 -7.08
CA GLY A 334 -3.18 1.38 -7.60
C GLY A 334 -2.75 1.47 -9.06
N CYS A 335 -3.07 2.56 -9.76
CA CYS A 335 -2.77 2.73 -11.18
C CYS A 335 -1.31 3.14 -11.43
N TYR A 336 -0.87 3.03 -12.69
CA TYR A 336 0.40 3.57 -13.21
C TYR A 336 1.66 2.99 -12.58
N HIS A 337 1.70 1.68 -12.39
CA HIS A 337 2.85 1.00 -11.78
C HIS A 337 4.09 1.07 -12.68
N GLN A 338 5.13 1.74 -12.20
CA GLN A 338 6.41 1.95 -12.86
C GLN A 338 7.54 1.42 -11.98
N PHE A 339 8.56 0.79 -12.59
CA PHE A 339 9.71 0.28 -11.88
C PHE A 339 11.00 0.95 -12.36
N PHE A 340 11.91 1.17 -11.45
CA PHE A 340 13.19 1.84 -11.68
C PHE A 340 14.32 1.01 -11.04
N PRO A 341 14.82 -0.03 -11.75
CA PRO A 341 15.87 -0.87 -11.22
C PRO A 341 17.19 -0.13 -11.13
N THR A 342 17.99 -0.40 -10.09
CA THR A 342 19.39 0.03 -10.00
C THR A 342 20.29 -0.88 -10.82
N ALA A 343 21.57 -0.52 -10.92
CA ALA A 343 22.56 -1.36 -11.60
C ALA A 343 22.78 -2.74 -10.91
N ALA A 344 22.32 -2.90 -9.66
CA ALA A 344 22.44 -4.15 -8.91
C ALA A 344 21.51 -5.27 -9.36
N VAL A 345 20.48 -4.95 -10.16
CA VAL A 345 19.47 -5.90 -10.58
C VAL A 345 19.28 -5.92 -12.11
N VAL A 346 18.74 -7.02 -12.61
CA VAL A 346 18.43 -7.20 -14.03
C VAL A 346 16.98 -7.65 -14.14
N ALA A 347 16.26 -7.10 -15.11
CA ALA A 347 14.91 -7.54 -15.40
C ALA A 347 14.93 -8.96 -16.00
N ARG A 348 14.02 -9.82 -15.51
CA ARG A 348 13.80 -11.14 -16.10
C ARG A 348 13.05 -11.01 -17.42
N PRO A 349 13.30 -11.89 -18.40
CA PRO A 349 12.46 -11.99 -19.58
C PRO A 349 10.99 -12.15 -19.20
N GLN A 350 10.12 -11.35 -19.81
CA GLN A 350 8.69 -11.43 -19.58
C GLN A 350 8.03 -12.27 -20.68
N PRO A 351 7.00 -13.07 -20.36
CA PRO A 351 6.24 -13.79 -21.37
C PRO A 351 5.52 -12.79 -22.29
N ASP A 352 5.44 -13.10 -23.57
CA ASP A 352 4.64 -12.35 -24.53
C ASP A 352 3.16 -12.68 -24.34
N THR A 353 2.51 -11.91 -23.49
CA THR A 353 1.09 -12.03 -23.14
C THR A 353 0.42 -10.67 -23.17
N LEU A 354 -0.91 -10.67 -23.21
CA LEU A 354 -1.68 -9.43 -23.08
C LEU A 354 -1.68 -8.86 -21.64
N GLU A 355 -1.20 -9.62 -20.65
CA GLU A 355 -1.18 -9.16 -19.27
C GLU A 355 -0.16 -8.02 -19.08
N GLU A 356 -0.50 -7.09 -18.21
CA GLU A 356 0.39 -6.00 -17.86
C GLU A 356 1.68 -6.53 -17.24
N GLY A 357 2.75 -6.53 -18.00
CA GLY A 357 4.07 -6.92 -17.58
C GLY A 357 4.79 -5.85 -16.77
N LEU A 358 6.10 -5.99 -16.73
CA LEU A 358 7.02 -5.03 -16.12
C LEU A 358 7.13 -3.78 -17.01
N PHE A 359 6.90 -2.60 -16.43
CA PHE A 359 7.08 -1.32 -17.13
C PHE A 359 8.26 -0.55 -16.55
N LEU A 360 9.29 -0.32 -17.37
CA LEU A 360 10.57 0.28 -17.04
C LEU A 360 10.80 1.57 -17.84
N PRO A 361 10.26 2.72 -17.39
CA PRO A 361 10.43 3.95 -18.16
C PRO A 361 11.86 4.51 -18.07
N GLN A 362 12.58 4.19 -16.99
CA GLN A 362 13.95 4.65 -16.75
C GLN A 362 14.65 3.67 -15.79
N ALA A 363 15.96 3.45 -15.97
CA ALA A 363 16.79 2.88 -14.92
C ALA A 363 17.02 3.92 -13.80
N ALA A 364 17.10 3.46 -12.55
CA ALA A 364 17.44 4.36 -11.46
C ALA A 364 18.82 4.96 -11.64
N PRO A 365 18.99 6.27 -11.41
CA PRO A 365 20.32 6.87 -11.44
C PRO A 365 21.19 6.33 -10.29
N THR A 366 22.47 6.24 -10.51
CA THR A 366 23.46 5.91 -9.46
C THR A 366 23.56 7.07 -8.49
N LEU A 367 23.52 6.77 -7.20
CA LEU A 367 23.69 7.76 -6.14
C LEU A 367 25.08 7.64 -5.51
N SER A 368 25.74 8.78 -5.33
CA SER A 368 26.91 8.93 -4.46
C SER A 368 26.46 9.12 -2.99
N PRO A 369 27.35 8.91 -2.01
CA PRO A 369 27.04 9.19 -0.61
C PRO A 369 26.51 10.62 -0.41
N GLY A 370 25.37 10.76 0.26
CA GLY A 370 24.73 12.06 0.51
C GLY A 370 23.85 12.59 -0.62
N GLU A 371 23.84 11.96 -1.77
CA GLU A 371 22.89 12.29 -2.85
C GLU A 371 21.51 11.68 -2.61
N ARG A 372 20.49 12.29 -3.24
CA ARG A 372 19.09 11.87 -3.13
C ARG A 372 18.44 11.74 -4.49
N ILE A 373 17.48 10.83 -4.60
CA ILE A 373 16.58 10.78 -5.75
C ILE A 373 15.69 12.01 -5.74
N VAL A 374 15.54 12.61 -6.91
CA VAL A 374 14.57 13.67 -7.19
C VAL A 374 13.47 13.10 -8.07
N LEU A 375 12.23 13.26 -7.63
CA LEU A 375 11.03 12.89 -8.38
C LEU A 375 10.47 14.13 -9.06
N ARG A 376 10.51 14.18 -10.39
CA ARG A 376 9.89 15.23 -11.21
C ARG A 376 8.44 14.84 -11.49
N LEU A 377 7.47 15.63 -10.99
CA LEU A 377 6.03 15.39 -11.12
C LEU A 377 5.38 16.44 -12.01
N ALA A 378 4.47 15.99 -12.87
CA ALA A 378 3.65 16.86 -13.72
C ALA A 378 2.59 17.58 -12.89
N SER A 379 2.19 18.78 -13.36
CA SER A 379 1.00 19.46 -12.87
C SER A 379 -0.27 18.67 -13.20
N ARG A 380 -1.30 18.81 -12.37
CA ARG A 380 -2.67 18.29 -12.50
C ARG A 380 -2.77 16.75 -12.45
N THR A 381 -1.95 16.04 -13.23
CA THR A 381 -1.98 14.58 -13.31
C THR A 381 -1.10 13.91 -12.28
N HIS A 382 -0.15 14.64 -11.70
CA HIS A 382 0.89 14.19 -10.77
C HIS A 382 1.69 12.98 -11.27
N TYR A 383 1.70 12.76 -12.60
CA TYR A 383 2.50 11.68 -13.19
C TYR A 383 3.99 11.92 -12.97
N LEU A 384 4.67 10.86 -12.61
CA LEU A 384 6.13 10.86 -12.55
C LEU A 384 6.69 10.98 -13.98
N GLN A 385 7.51 11.99 -14.21
CA GLN A 385 8.07 12.33 -15.54
C GLN A 385 9.56 11.98 -15.63
N ARG A 386 10.28 11.94 -14.50
CA ARG A 386 11.72 11.74 -14.48
C ARG A 386 12.23 11.44 -13.08
N LEU A 387 13.26 10.57 -13.01
CA LEU A 387 14.16 10.50 -11.87
C LEU A 387 15.45 11.25 -12.19
N SER A 388 15.91 12.07 -11.26
CA SER A 388 17.21 12.70 -11.31
C SER A 388 17.89 12.65 -9.95
N VAL A 389 19.08 13.23 -9.84
CA VAL A 389 19.87 13.21 -8.61
C VAL A 389 20.04 14.64 -8.11
N GLN A 390 19.82 14.84 -6.82
CA GLN A 390 20.25 16.04 -6.13
C GLN A 390 21.65 15.80 -5.55
N ALA A 391 22.61 16.59 -5.97
CA ALA A 391 23.93 16.60 -5.35
C ALA A 391 23.87 17.05 -3.89
N GLN A 392 24.84 16.61 -3.11
CA GLN A 392 25.01 17.06 -1.73
C GLN A 392 25.19 18.59 -1.69
N GLY A 393 24.43 19.27 -0.84
CA GLY A 393 24.45 20.74 -0.77
C GLY A 393 23.65 21.46 -1.86
N GLY A 394 22.92 20.74 -2.72
CA GLY A 394 22.01 21.33 -3.71
C GLY A 394 20.88 22.11 -3.04
N SER A 395 20.22 23.00 -3.82
CA SER A 395 19.14 23.87 -3.34
C SER A 395 18.11 23.09 -2.49
N ALA A 396 18.01 23.49 -1.21
CA ALA A 396 16.95 22.98 -0.35
C ALA A 396 15.59 23.47 -0.87
N GLY A 397 14.61 22.56 -0.98
CA GLY A 397 13.22 22.94 -1.23
C GLY A 397 12.52 23.41 0.03
N ALA A 398 11.23 23.68 -0.06
CA ALA A 398 10.38 23.81 1.10
C ALA A 398 10.45 22.50 1.92
N PRO A 399 10.60 22.56 3.25
CA PRO A 399 10.67 21.35 4.05
C PRO A 399 9.31 20.63 4.04
N TYR A 400 9.35 19.28 4.01
CA TYR A 400 8.19 18.46 4.28
C TYR A 400 8.46 17.52 5.47
N ALA A 401 7.39 17.23 6.22
CA ALA A 401 7.45 16.30 7.34
C ALA A 401 7.31 14.85 6.88
N LEU A 402 7.99 13.92 7.57
CA LEU A 402 7.71 12.48 7.46
C LEU A 402 6.73 12.09 8.57
N LEU A 403 5.53 11.66 8.20
CA LEU A 403 4.47 11.25 9.10
C LEU A 403 4.32 9.72 9.07
N ASP A 404 4.02 9.11 10.21
CA ASP A 404 3.70 7.67 10.26
C ASP A 404 2.36 7.43 9.52
N GLU A 405 2.36 6.61 8.48
CA GLU A 405 1.14 6.32 7.70
C GLU A 405 0.02 5.71 8.55
N ARG A 406 0.36 5.04 9.66
CA ARG A 406 -0.65 4.54 10.61
C ARG A 406 -1.50 5.64 11.22
N GLY A 407 -1.00 6.88 11.27
CA GLY A 407 -1.78 8.04 11.68
C GLY A 407 -3.03 8.27 10.82
N LEU A 408 -3.04 7.80 9.56
CA LEU A 408 -4.21 7.86 8.70
C LEU A 408 -5.38 6.98 9.17
N LEU A 409 -5.11 5.99 10.03
CA LEU A 409 -6.14 5.14 10.63
C LEU A 409 -6.85 5.80 11.82
N THR A 410 -6.32 6.92 12.34
CA THR A 410 -6.86 7.61 13.52
C THR A 410 -6.73 9.13 13.39
N LEU A 411 -7.13 9.68 12.23
CA LEU A 411 -7.10 11.12 12.04
C LEU A 411 -8.07 11.81 13.02
N PRO A 412 -7.64 12.90 13.66
CA PRO A 412 -8.50 13.68 14.56
C PRO A 412 -9.72 14.25 13.84
N LEU A 413 -10.88 14.17 14.46
CA LEU A 413 -12.08 14.87 14.03
C LEU A 413 -12.15 16.27 14.65
N PRO A 414 -12.60 17.30 13.92
CA PRO A 414 -12.73 18.67 14.47
C PRO A 414 -13.63 18.76 15.71
N GLY A 415 -14.59 17.85 15.85
CA GLY A 415 -15.51 17.76 17.01
C GLY A 415 -15.02 16.87 18.14
N GLY A 416 -13.79 16.36 18.08
CA GLY A 416 -13.21 15.41 19.04
C GLY A 416 -13.38 13.94 18.59
N GLY A 417 -12.55 13.07 19.17
CA GLY A 417 -12.41 11.69 18.75
C GLY A 417 -11.56 11.52 17.48
N THR A 418 -11.54 10.31 16.95
CA THR A 418 -10.75 9.97 15.75
C THR A 418 -11.59 9.19 14.74
N ARG A 419 -11.17 9.23 13.49
CA ARG A 419 -11.73 8.44 12.41
C ARG A 419 -10.66 8.10 11.38
N SER A 420 -10.70 6.88 10.83
CA SER A 420 -9.82 6.49 9.74
C SER A 420 -10.08 7.36 8.49
N ALA A 421 -9.04 7.70 7.74
CA ALA A 421 -9.17 8.27 6.40
C ALA A 421 -9.87 7.32 5.42
N TYR A 422 -9.88 6.04 5.75
CA TYR A 422 -10.43 4.97 4.91
C TYR A 422 -11.73 4.44 5.50
N ASP A 423 -12.64 4.02 4.64
CA ASP A 423 -13.84 3.29 5.01
C ASP A 423 -13.54 1.79 5.32
N ALA A 424 -14.56 1.04 5.73
CA ALA A 424 -14.43 -0.38 6.04
C ALA A 424 -14.08 -1.27 4.84
N ALA A 425 -14.12 -0.74 3.62
CA ALA A 425 -13.67 -1.41 2.39
C ALA A 425 -12.24 -1.00 1.98
N GLY A 426 -11.64 -0.03 2.70
CA GLY A 426 -10.29 0.46 2.46
C GLY A 426 -10.20 1.55 1.40
N PHE A 427 -11.28 2.27 1.14
CA PHE A 427 -11.29 3.42 0.23
C PHE A 427 -11.34 4.74 1.01
N VAL A 428 -10.76 5.78 0.44
CA VAL A 428 -10.97 7.15 0.93
C VAL A 428 -12.32 7.65 0.38
N PRO A 429 -13.32 7.91 1.24
CA PRO A 429 -14.62 8.40 0.79
C PRO A 429 -14.51 9.76 0.09
N GLY A 430 -15.26 9.94 -1.01
CA GLY A 430 -15.26 11.17 -1.79
C GLY A 430 -14.11 11.29 -2.79
N SER A 431 -13.26 10.27 -2.91
CA SER A 431 -12.20 10.20 -3.93
C SER A 431 -12.56 9.34 -5.14
N GLU A 432 -13.84 9.00 -5.31
CA GLU A 432 -14.33 8.19 -6.42
C GLU A 432 -14.09 8.89 -7.75
N ARG A 433 -13.66 8.09 -8.75
CA ARG A 433 -13.48 8.54 -10.14
C ARG A 433 -14.64 8.04 -11.02
N ALA A 434 -14.95 8.80 -12.08
CA ALA A 434 -15.95 8.37 -13.06
C ALA A 434 -15.51 7.15 -13.87
N GLU A 435 -14.20 6.91 -14.00
CA GLU A 435 -13.65 5.74 -14.67
C GLU A 435 -14.12 4.41 -14.06
N ARG A 436 -14.53 4.36 -12.79
CA ARG A 436 -15.11 3.16 -12.16
C ARG A 436 -16.28 2.56 -12.96
N TRP A 437 -17.03 3.39 -13.66
CA TRP A 437 -18.18 2.95 -14.47
C TRP A 437 -17.76 2.31 -15.78
N LEU A 438 -16.55 2.58 -16.25
CA LEU A 438 -15.98 2.00 -17.46
C LEU A 438 -15.06 0.81 -17.13
N PHE A 439 -14.32 0.86 -16.00
CA PHE A 439 -13.21 -0.07 -15.72
C PHE A 439 -13.62 -1.27 -14.86
N TRP A 440 -14.87 -1.33 -14.38
CA TRP A 440 -15.35 -2.46 -13.58
C TRP A 440 -15.21 -3.85 -14.24
N PRO A 441 -15.21 -4.02 -15.62
CA PRO A 441 -15.02 -5.33 -16.23
C PRO A 441 -13.63 -5.93 -15.97
N MET A 442 -12.67 -5.11 -15.56
CA MET A 442 -11.35 -5.58 -15.14
C MET A 442 -11.36 -6.26 -13.77
N GLY A 443 -12.51 -6.26 -13.10
CA GLY A 443 -12.69 -6.91 -11.81
C GLY A 443 -12.23 -6.07 -10.61
N ILE A 444 -11.78 -4.84 -10.85
CA ILE A 444 -11.31 -3.95 -9.79
C ILE A 444 -12.48 -3.10 -9.31
N ALA A 445 -12.83 -3.24 -8.02
CA ALA A 445 -13.88 -2.45 -7.42
C ALA A 445 -13.46 -0.97 -7.35
N SER A 446 -14.37 -0.06 -7.74
CA SER A 446 -14.13 1.39 -7.69
C SER A 446 -12.75 1.80 -8.23
N ALA A 447 -12.45 1.43 -9.49
CA ALA A 447 -11.20 1.81 -10.14
C ALA A 447 -11.00 3.35 -10.07
N GLY A 448 -9.76 3.78 -9.85
CA GLY A 448 -9.38 5.19 -9.69
C GLY A 448 -9.60 5.76 -8.29
N GLN A 449 -10.38 5.11 -7.42
CA GLN A 449 -10.58 5.58 -6.04
C GLN A 449 -9.32 5.34 -5.19
N MET A 450 -8.97 6.31 -4.33
CA MET A 450 -7.81 6.23 -3.43
C MET A 450 -8.01 5.11 -2.40
N ARG A 451 -6.94 4.33 -2.15
CA ARG A 451 -6.99 3.07 -1.40
C ARG A 451 -6.01 3.04 -0.26
N GLN A 452 -6.35 2.27 0.76
CA GLN A 452 -5.48 1.88 1.84
C GLN A 452 -4.41 0.89 1.36
N TRP A 453 -3.24 0.91 1.96
CA TRP A 453 -2.22 -0.12 1.77
C TRP A 453 -2.78 -1.54 1.97
N GLY A 454 -2.34 -2.47 1.12
CA GLY A 454 -2.85 -3.84 1.09
C GLY A 454 -4.06 -4.03 0.19
N ARG A 455 -4.59 -2.93 -0.40
CA ARG A 455 -5.77 -2.94 -1.28
C ARG A 455 -5.47 -2.48 -2.71
N HIS A 456 -4.19 -2.40 -3.08
CA HIS A 456 -3.77 -1.88 -4.38
C HIS A 456 -3.63 -2.99 -5.42
N ALA A 457 -4.70 -3.24 -6.18
CA ALA A 457 -4.62 -3.92 -7.47
C ALA A 457 -3.91 -3.00 -8.47
N THR A 458 -2.81 -3.46 -9.10
CA THR A 458 -1.96 -2.61 -9.95
C THR A 458 -1.92 -3.01 -11.43
N ALA A 459 -2.75 -3.96 -11.84
CA ALA A 459 -2.89 -4.36 -13.24
C ALA A 459 -4.38 -4.41 -13.62
N PHE A 460 -4.79 -3.76 -14.71
CA PHE A 460 -6.12 -3.93 -15.28
C PHE A 460 -6.22 -5.23 -16.07
N VAL A 461 -5.20 -5.54 -16.83
CA VAL A 461 -5.10 -6.80 -17.58
C VAL A 461 -4.11 -7.72 -16.89
N GLY A 462 -4.60 -8.85 -16.39
CA GLY A 462 -3.86 -9.76 -15.50
C GLY A 462 -4.22 -9.56 -14.03
N ARG A 463 -3.32 -9.95 -13.13
CA ARG A 463 -3.42 -9.77 -11.69
C ARG A 463 -2.08 -9.41 -11.10
N ARG A 464 -2.03 -8.30 -10.39
CA ARG A 464 -0.85 -7.86 -9.66
C ARG A 464 -1.27 -6.99 -8.48
N HIS A 465 -0.71 -7.25 -7.30
CA HIS A 465 -0.89 -6.42 -6.12
C HIS A 465 0.42 -5.71 -5.78
N PHE A 466 0.32 -4.46 -5.34
CA PHE A 466 1.50 -3.68 -5.00
C PHE A 466 2.28 -4.27 -3.82
N ASP A 467 1.59 -4.87 -2.87
CA ASP A 467 2.12 -5.54 -1.69
C ASP A 467 2.35 -7.06 -1.86
N ASP A 468 2.38 -7.58 -3.10
CA ASP A 468 2.74 -8.97 -3.38
C ASP A 468 4.16 -9.26 -2.86
N ALA A 469 4.27 -10.21 -1.94
CA ALA A 469 5.52 -10.54 -1.29
C ALA A 469 6.59 -11.10 -2.24
N TRP A 470 6.20 -11.63 -3.40
CA TRP A 470 7.07 -12.22 -4.41
C TRP A 470 7.19 -11.37 -5.68
N LEU A 471 6.70 -10.12 -5.65
CA LEU A 471 6.65 -9.24 -6.81
C LEU A 471 8.03 -9.08 -7.48
N LEU A 472 9.06 -8.85 -6.67
CA LEU A 472 10.41 -8.59 -7.19
C LEU A 472 11.06 -9.86 -7.76
N ASP A 473 10.90 -11.02 -7.11
CA ASP A 473 11.42 -12.29 -7.64
C ASP A 473 10.77 -12.70 -8.97
N ARG A 474 9.52 -12.25 -9.22
CA ARG A 474 8.83 -12.47 -10.50
C ARG A 474 9.47 -11.68 -11.63
N TYR A 475 9.92 -10.45 -11.35
CA TYR A 475 10.33 -9.50 -12.38
C TYR A 475 11.83 -9.26 -12.47
N PHE A 476 12.61 -9.56 -11.42
CA PHE A 476 14.03 -9.22 -11.35
C PHE A 476 14.87 -10.36 -10.82
N GLU A 477 16.17 -10.25 -11.06
CA GLU A 477 17.22 -11.04 -10.42
C GLU A 477 18.40 -10.15 -10.07
N LEU A 478 19.20 -10.56 -9.08
CA LEU A 478 20.44 -9.86 -8.78
C LEU A 478 21.41 -10.04 -9.94
N ARG A 479 22.11 -8.97 -10.31
CA ARG A 479 23.20 -9.06 -11.28
C ARG A 479 24.32 -9.91 -10.67
N ALA A 480 24.77 -10.93 -11.39
CA ALA A 480 25.90 -11.74 -10.97
C ALA A 480 27.17 -10.85 -10.81
N HIS A 481 27.84 -10.97 -9.67
CA HIS A 481 29.16 -10.34 -9.49
C HIS A 481 30.13 -11.02 -10.45
N GLY A 482 30.58 -10.33 -11.50
CA GLY A 482 31.50 -10.84 -12.50
C GLY A 482 31.24 -10.43 -13.94
N ALA A 483 30.03 -9.96 -14.28
CA ALA A 483 29.72 -9.45 -15.61
C ALA A 483 29.94 -7.93 -15.69
N ALA A 484 31.08 -7.45 -15.22
CA ALA A 484 31.50 -6.08 -15.48
C ALA A 484 32.10 -5.99 -16.89
N ALA A 485 31.46 -5.16 -17.71
CA ALA A 485 32.02 -4.49 -18.88
C ALA A 485 32.68 -5.38 -19.96
N ASP A 486 31.84 -6.00 -20.81
CA ASP A 486 32.26 -6.20 -22.18
C ASP A 486 31.11 -5.91 -23.16
N ARG A 487 30.78 -4.65 -23.30
CA ARG A 487 30.14 -4.07 -24.49
C ARG A 487 30.60 -2.62 -24.63
N ARG A 488 31.67 -2.47 -25.41
CA ARG A 488 32.01 -1.20 -26.05
C ARG A 488 31.04 -0.90 -27.19
#